data_673a5916fc9c1123f867bfd0740b0618
#
_entry.id   673a5916fc9c1123f867bfd0740b0618
#
_cell.length_a   1.000
_cell.length_b   1.000
_cell.length_c   1.000
_cell.angle_alpha   90.00
_cell.angle_beta   90.00
_cell.angle_gamma   90.00
#
_symmetry.space_group_name_H-M   'P 1'
#
loop_
_entity.id
_entity.type
_entity.pdbx_description
1 polymer ?
#
loop_
_entity_poly.entity_id
_entity_poly.type
_entity_poly.pdbx_seq_one_letter_code
_entity_poly.pdbx_strand_id
1 'polypeptide(L)'
;MISMFSDLLSMANEQPDPQRLLFLFASTEATKKSRKRDDKKGTIEPTMVVDKLPDELTSFAELVKEADTINKEWDFVFIASLGGQNRQHPTSEEAEKYLNQMTDDVMTGTNISRYVVFDREENPIELLAS
;
A
#
# COMPACT_ATOMS: atom_id res chain seq x y z
N MET A 1 -8.42 -0.70 -15.63
CA MET A 1 -7.62 0.23 -14.85
C MET A 1 -8.16 0.39 -13.45
N ILE A 2 -7.30 0.40 -12.47
CA ILE A 2 -7.74 0.54 -11.09
C ILE A 2 -7.82 2.00 -10.74
N SER A 3 -9.02 2.50 -10.52
CA SER A 3 -9.19 3.88 -10.13
C SER A 3 -9.83 3.99 -8.75
N MET A 4 -10.33 2.88 -8.20
CA MET A 4 -10.92 2.89 -6.88
C MET A 4 -10.52 1.62 -6.16
N PHE A 5 -10.58 1.66 -4.85
CA PHE A 5 -10.22 0.51 -4.03
C PHE A 5 -11.12 -0.70 -4.33
N SER A 6 -12.38 -0.45 -4.64
CA SER A 6 -13.29 -1.54 -4.96
C SER A 6 -12.86 -2.28 -6.23
N ASP A 7 -12.24 -1.57 -7.18
CA ASP A 7 -11.75 -2.20 -8.39
C ASP A 7 -10.64 -3.18 -8.04
N LEU A 8 -9.81 -2.81 -7.10
CA LEU A 8 -8.70 -3.63 -6.67
C LEU A 8 -9.20 -4.89 -5.98
N LEU A 9 -10.23 -4.76 -5.15
CA LEU A 9 -10.80 -5.92 -4.49
C LEU A 9 -11.45 -6.86 -5.49
N SER A 10 -12.13 -6.32 -6.48
CA SER A 10 -12.75 -7.13 -7.53
C SER A 10 -11.70 -7.91 -8.30
N MET A 11 -10.61 -7.24 -8.65
CA MET A 11 -9.54 -7.90 -9.39
C MET A 11 -8.89 -9.00 -8.57
N ALA A 12 -8.71 -8.77 -7.28
CA ALA A 12 -8.12 -9.78 -6.41
C ALA A 12 -9.03 -11.00 -6.32
N ASN A 13 -10.32 -10.77 -6.25
CA ASN A 13 -11.27 -11.87 -6.13
C ASN A 13 -11.44 -12.63 -7.43
N GLU A 14 -11.05 -12.07 -8.55
CA GLU A 14 -11.14 -12.73 -9.83
C GLU A 14 -9.93 -13.57 -10.17
N GLN A 15 -8.90 -13.54 -9.36
CA GLN A 15 -7.71 -14.33 -9.61
C GLN A 15 -7.98 -15.81 -9.34
N PRO A 16 -7.35 -16.71 -10.10
CA PRO A 16 -7.55 -18.13 -9.89
C PRO A 16 -7.13 -18.62 -8.51
N ASP A 17 -6.09 -18.05 -7.98
CA ASP A 17 -5.63 -18.42 -6.65
C ASP A 17 -6.02 -17.35 -5.64
N PRO A 18 -6.33 -17.75 -4.41
CA PRO A 18 -6.68 -16.76 -3.38
C PRO A 18 -5.54 -15.76 -3.17
N GLN A 19 -5.89 -14.53 -2.95
CA GLN A 19 -4.92 -13.46 -2.82
C GLN A 19 -4.84 -12.94 -1.39
N ARG A 20 -3.68 -12.43 -1.02
CA ARG A 20 -3.52 -11.70 0.24
C ARG A 20 -3.05 -10.31 -0.16
N LEU A 21 -3.71 -9.29 0.32
CA LEU A 21 -3.38 -7.93 -0.04
C LEU A 21 -2.38 -7.35 0.95
N LEU A 22 -1.40 -6.63 0.44
CA LEU A 22 -0.32 -6.06 1.22
C LEU A 22 -0.42 -4.56 1.15
N PHE A 23 -0.37 -3.90 2.30
CA PHE A 23 -0.51 -2.46 2.39
C PHE A 23 0.70 -1.87 3.08
N LEU A 24 1.29 -0.87 2.47
CA LEU A 24 2.37 -0.12 3.09
C LEU A 24 1.93 1.33 3.14
N PHE A 25 1.79 1.86 4.34
CA PHE A 25 1.38 3.24 4.54
C PHE A 25 2.64 4.08 4.70
N ALA A 26 2.68 5.21 4.04
CA ALA A 26 3.89 6.03 4.03
C ALA A 26 3.57 7.51 4.11
N SER A 27 4.49 8.26 4.66
CA SER A 27 4.35 9.71 4.71
C SER A 27 5.42 10.35 3.86
N THR A 28 5.24 11.60 3.52
CA THR A 28 6.24 12.32 2.75
C THR A 28 6.94 13.30 3.65
N GLU A 29 8.17 13.60 3.28
CA GLU A 29 8.94 14.55 4.04
C GLU A 29 8.29 15.91 4.01
N ALA A 30 7.75 16.29 2.89
CA ALA A 30 7.11 17.58 2.75
C ALA A 30 5.97 17.75 3.73
N THR A 31 5.19 16.71 3.94
CA THR A 31 4.09 16.78 4.86
C THR A 31 4.57 16.92 6.30
N LYS A 32 5.60 16.16 6.63
CA LYS A 32 6.07 16.18 7.96
C LYS A 32 6.75 17.43 8.30
N LYS A 33 7.62 17.92 7.54
CA LYS A 33 8.28 19.06 7.87
C LYS A 33 7.88 20.19 7.19
N SER A 34 7.13 20.17 6.35
CA SER A 34 6.62 21.26 5.64
C SER A 34 7.46 22.43 5.50
N ARG A 35 8.44 22.58 6.13
CA ARG A 35 9.11 23.70 5.99
C ARG A 35 10.35 23.59 5.35
N LYS A 36 10.91 22.64 5.27
CA LYS A 36 12.08 22.57 4.69
C LYS A 36 11.97 22.45 3.37
N ARG A 37 11.89 23.17 2.70
CA ARG A 37 11.72 23.07 1.44
C ARG A 37 12.82 22.73 0.63
N ASP A 38 13.81 22.89 0.96
CA ASP A 38 14.88 22.65 0.08
C ASP A 38 14.94 21.23 -0.12
N ASP A 39 14.34 20.48 0.53
CA ASP A 39 14.43 19.22 0.31
C ASP A 39 13.80 18.76 -0.73
N LYS A 40 13.28 19.28 -1.20
CA LYS A 40 12.88 19.01 -2.32
C LYS A 40 12.46 17.75 -2.70
N LYS A 41 12.81 16.96 -2.80
CA LYS A 41 12.51 15.86 -3.31
C LYS A 41 11.89 15.15 -2.44
N GLY A 42 10.98 15.03 -2.22
CA GLY A 42 10.32 14.36 -1.36
C GLY A 42 10.72 13.03 -1.05
N THR A 43 11.06 12.79 0.10
CA THR A 43 11.43 11.47 0.54
C THR A 43 10.19 10.81 1.09
N ILE A 44 9.93 9.58 0.70
CA ILE A 44 8.78 8.85 1.20
C ILE A 44 9.27 7.92 2.30
N GLU A 45 8.62 7.99 3.45
CA GLU A 45 9.00 7.17 4.59
C GLU A 45 7.91 6.19 4.96
N PRO A 46 8.18 4.89 4.96
CA PRO A 46 7.18 3.92 5.41
C PRO A 46 6.86 4.14 6.89
N THR A 47 5.58 4.10 7.24
CA THR A 47 5.16 4.28 8.62
C THR A 47 4.61 3.00 9.22
N MET A 48 3.96 2.16 8.43
CA MET A 48 3.45 0.89 8.93
C MET A 48 3.10 -0.01 7.77
N VAL A 49 3.06 -1.30 8.01
CA VAL A 49 2.66 -2.29 7.02
C VAL A 49 1.57 -3.18 7.61
N VAL A 50 0.66 -3.61 6.76
CA VAL A 50 -0.46 -4.45 7.17
C VAL A 50 -0.74 -5.42 6.03
N ASP A 51 -1.15 -6.64 6.33
CA ASP A 51 -1.62 -7.56 5.31
C ASP A 51 -3.04 -7.99 5.64
N LYS A 52 -3.86 -8.18 4.64
CA LYS A 52 -5.26 -8.55 4.81
C LYS A 52 -5.72 -9.47 3.72
N LEU A 53 -6.63 -10.36 4.05
CA LEU A 53 -7.32 -11.12 3.03
C LEU A 53 -8.43 -10.24 2.46
N PRO A 54 -8.79 -10.40 1.19
CA PRO A 54 -9.85 -9.56 0.61
C PRO A 54 -11.15 -9.60 1.40
N ASP A 55 -11.48 -10.75 2.01
CA ASP A 55 -12.70 -10.88 2.78
C ASP A 55 -12.69 -10.06 4.06
N GLU A 56 -11.53 -9.63 4.49
CA GLU A 56 -11.40 -8.84 5.72
C GLU A 56 -11.58 -7.35 5.44
N LEU A 57 -11.79 -6.99 4.19
CA LEU A 57 -11.90 -5.59 3.79
C LEU A 57 -13.28 -5.31 3.24
N THR A 58 -13.87 -4.22 3.65
CA THR A 58 -15.16 -3.83 3.12
C THR A 58 -15.07 -2.56 2.30
N SER A 59 -14.23 -1.63 2.69
CA SER A 59 -14.11 -0.37 1.96
C SER A 59 -12.79 0.29 2.28
N PHE A 60 -12.44 1.28 1.47
CA PHE A 60 -11.25 2.07 1.72
C PHE A 60 -11.39 2.85 3.02
N ALA A 61 -12.59 3.35 3.28
CA ALA A 61 -12.85 4.11 4.51
C ALA A 61 -12.56 3.27 5.75
N GLU A 62 -12.91 2.00 5.73
CA GLU A 62 -12.64 1.12 6.86
C GLU A 62 -11.15 0.85 7.00
N LEU A 63 -10.45 0.72 5.89
CA LEU A 63 -9.01 0.54 5.92
C LEU A 63 -8.33 1.78 6.53
N VAL A 64 -8.77 2.96 6.13
CA VAL A 64 -8.23 4.21 6.66
C VAL A 64 -8.49 4.30 8.16
N LYS A 65 -9.69 3.95 8.56
CA LYS A 65 -10.07 4.02 9.96
C LYS A 65 -9.20 3.11 10.81
N GLU A 66 -9.00 1.90 10.33
CA GLU A 66 -8.15 0.96 11.05
C GLU A 66 -6.71 1.45 11.12
N ALA A 67 -6.19 1.95 10.01
CA ALA A 67 -4.82 2.45 9.97
C ALA A 67 -4.64 3.60 10.95
N ASP A 68 -5.62 4.49 11.01
CA ASP A 68 -5.53 5.65 11.89
C ASP A 68 -5.58 5.30 13.37
N THR A 69 -6.05 4.11 13.72
CA THR A 69 -5.99 3.71 15.12
C THR A 69 -4.55 3.35 15.50
N ILE A 70 -3.71 3.06 14.51
CA ILE A 70 -2.33 2.69 14.78
C ILE A 70 -1.42 3.90 14.59
N ASN A 71 -1.52 4.56 13.47
CA ASN A 71 -0.68 5.72 13.19
C ASN A 71 -1.40 6.58 12.14
N LYS A 72 -1.68 7.82 12.47
CA LYS A 72 -2.37 8.72 11.55
C LYS A 72 -1.44 9.46 10.62
N GLU A 73 -0.14 9.35 10.82
CA GLU A 73 0.78 10.15 10.05
C GLU A 73 1.22 9.48 8.77
N TRP A 74 0.30 9.33 7.86
CA TRP A 74 0.60 8.78 6.55
C TRP A 74 -0.17 9.57 5.50
N ASP A 75 0.37 9.60 4.30
CA ASP A 75 -0.21 10.34 3.18
C ASP A 75 -0.63 9.44 2.05
N PHE A 76 0.08 8.34 1.86
CA PHE A 76 -0.19 7.41 0.77
C PHE A 76 -0.19 5.98 1.27
N VAL A 77 -0.95 5.13 0.58
CA VAL A 77 -0.89 3.71 0.85
C VAL A 77 -0.52 3.01 -0.45
N PHE A 78 0.52 2.18 -0.40
CA PHE A 78 0.98 1.38 -1.52
C PHE A 78 0.38 0.01 -1.35
N ILE A 79 -0.17 -0.55 -2.41
CA ILE A 79 -0.90 -1.81 -2.33
C ILE A 79 -0.38 -2.80 -3.35
N ALA A 80 -0.18 -4.03 -2.91
CA ALA A 80 0.21 -5.12 -3.77
C ALA A 80 -0.65 -6.32 -3.45
N SER A 81 -0.69 -7.29 -4.35
CA SER A 81 -1.46 -8.50 -4.13
C SER A 81 -0.52 -9.68 -4.28
N LEU A 82 -0.55 -10.57 -3.31
CA LEU A 82 0.28 -11.76 -3.31
C LEU A 82 -0.60 -12.97 -3.55
N GLY A 83 -0.32 -13.73 -4.58
CA GLY A 83 -1.12 -14.90 -4.93
C GLY A 83 -0.71 -16.13 -4.15
N GLY A 84 -1.68 -16.94 -3.79
CA GLY A 84 -1.41 -18.18 -3.11
C GLY A 84 -1.16 -19.32 -4.07
N GLN A 85 -1.18 -20.53 -3.55
CA GLN A 85 -0.98 -21.72 -4.34
C GLN A 85 -1.93 -22.80 -3.85
N ASN A 86 -2.28 -23.70 -4.74
CA ASN A 86 -3.12 -24.83 -4.38
C ASN A 86 -4.39 -24.44 -3.63
N ARG A 87 -4.99 -23.34 -4.07
CA ARG A 87 -6.24 -22.82 -3.50
C ARG A 87 -6.08 -22.38 -2.06
N GLN A 88 -4.89 -22.10 -1.64
CA GLN A 88 -4.64 -21.60 -0.31
C GLN A 88 -4.07 -20.20 -0.38
N HIS A 89 -4.48 -19.34 0.56
CA HIS A 89 -3.96 -18.00 0.63
C HIS A 89 -2.51 -18.05 1.06
N PRO A 90 -1.72 -17.08 0.69
CA PRO A 90 -0.39 -16.93 1.29
C PRO A 90 -0.56 -16.68 2.79
N THR A 91 0.38 -17.15 3.57
CA THR A 91 0.34 -16.92 5.01
C THR A 91 0.87 -15.53 5.33
N SER A 92 0.63 -15.06 6.55
CA SER A 92 1.19 -13.79 6.98
C SER A 92 2.71 -13.86 7.00
N GLU A 93 3.26 -15.03 7.28
CA GLU A 93 4.70 -15.21 7.26
C GLU A 93 5.26 -15.03 5.86
N GLU A 94 4.56 -15.56 4.84
CA GLU A 94 4.96 -15.36 3.46
C GLU A 94 4.80 -13.90 3.06
N ALA A 95 3.74 -13.27 3.55
CA ALA A 95 3.50 -11.87 3.25
C ALA A 95 4.60 -10.99 3.81
N GLU A 96 5.16 -11.35 4.93
CA GLU A 96 6.17 -10.54 5.57
C GLU A 96 7.39 -10.31 4.68
N LYS A 97 7.80 -11.35 3.95
CA LYS A 97 8.91 -11.20 3.04
C LYS A 97 8.61 -10.16 1.99
N TYR A 98 7.41 -10.18 1.44
CA TYR A 98 7.04 -9.25 0.39
C TYR A 98 6.80 -7.84 0.94
N LEU A 99 6.32 -7.73 2.17
CA LEU A 99 6.17 -6.45 2.81
C LEU A 99 7.54 -5.80 3.03
N ASN A 100 8.52 -6.62 3.38
CA ASN A 100 9.88 -6.11 3.53
C ASN A 100 10.43 -5.63 2.18
N GLN A 101 10.10 -6.33 1.11
CA GLN A 101 10.51 -5.92 -0.23
C GLN A 101 9.83 -4.61 -0.61
N MET A 102 8.53 -4.46 -0.30
CA MET A 102 7.83 -3.23 -0.56
C MET A 102 8.47 -2.08 0.20
N THR A 103 8.85 -2.33 1.44
CA THR A 103 9.48 -1.30 2.26
C THR A 103 10.78 -0.83 1.61
N ASP A 104 11.60 -1.76 1.15
CA ASP A 104 12.84 -1.41 0.48
C ASP A 104 12.57 -0.66 -0.82
N ASP A 105 11.59 -1.10 -1.59
CA ASP A 105 11.26 -0.45 -2.86
C ASP A 105 10.82 0.98 -2.63
N VAL A 106 9.98 1.21 -1.62
CA VAL A 106 9.49 2.55 -1.34
C VAL A 106 10.61 3.44 -0.81
N MET A 107 11.45 2.91 0.05
CA MET A 107 12.54 3.71 0.62
C MET A 107 13.56 4.11 -0.43
N THR A 108 13.82 3.25 -1.40
CA THR A 108 14.80 3.55 -2.42
C THR A 108 14.20 4.18 -3.67
N GLY A 109 12.88 4.21 -3.76
CA GLY A 109 12.22 4.71 -4.97
C GLY A 109 12.31 3.76 -6.13
N THR A 110 12.64 2.48 -5.87
CA THR A 110 12.84 1.49 -6.91
C THR A 110 11.55 0.73 -7.12
N ASN A 111 11.18 0.50 -8.36
CA ASN A 111 9.99 -0.29 -8.69
C ASN A 111 8.69 0.21 -8.09
N ILE A 112 8.61 1.47 -7.71
CA ILE A 112 7.40 1.98 -7.07
C ILE A 112 6.22 2.01 -8.04
N SER A 113 6.47 2.04 -9.34
CA SER A 113 5.39 2.04 -10.30
C SER A 113 4.66 0.70 -10.37
N ARG A 114 5.17 -0.32 -9.72
CA ARG A 114 4.53 -1.62 -9.70
C ARG A 114 3.35 -1.65 -8.76
N TYR A 115 3.26 -0.72 -7.86
CA TYR A 115 2.24 -0.74 -6.82
C TYR A 115 1.10 0.20 -7.15
N VAL A 116 -0.10 -0.16 -6.69
CA VAL A 116 -1.24 0.74 -6.76
C VAL A 116 -1.11 1.67 -5.57
N VAL A 117 -1.25 2.96 -5.76
CA VAL A 117 -1.08 3.92 -4.69
C VAL A 117 -2.31 4.81 -4.61
N PHE A 118 -2.84 4.99 -3.41
CA PHE A 118 -3.93 5.91 -3.16
C PHE A 118 -3.52 6.89 -2.08
N ASP A 119 -4.10 8.09 -2.12
CA ASP A 119 -3.94 9.01 -1.00
C ASP A 119 -5.04 8.71 0.03
N ARG A 120 -5.16 9.53 1.06
CA ARG A 120 -6.10 9.28 2.14
C ARG A 120 -7.55 9.39 1.68
N GLU A 121 -7.79 10.03 0.56
CA GLU A 121 -9.13 10.22 0.04
C GLU A 121 -9.44 9.33 -1.14
N GLU A 122 -8.68 8.27 -1.25
CA GLU A 122 -8.87 7.27 -2.31
C GLU A 122 -8.62 7.83 -3.71
N ASN A 123 -7.81 8.85 -3.83
CA ASN A 123 -7.42 9.32 -5.16
C ASN A 123 -6.21 8.49 -5.63
N PRO A 124 -6.27 7.96 -6.84
CA PRO A 124 -5.11 7.22 -7.35
C PRO A 124 -3.95 8.17 -7.57
N ILE A 125 -2.80 7.74 -7.17
CA ILE A 125 -1.59 8.55 -7.26
C ILE A 125 -0.60 7.85 -8.17
N GLU A 126 0.01 8.60 -9.08
CA GLU A 126 1.03 8.05 -9.94
C GLU A 126 2.35 8.65 -9.51
N LEU A 127 3.26 7.81 -9.06
CA LEU A 127 4.57 8.30 -8.64
C LEU A 127 5.56 8.06 -9.75
N LEU A 128 6.32 9.10 -10.06
CA LEU A 128 7.31 9.01 -11.11
C LEU A 128 8.63 8.63 -10.49
N ALA A 129 9.23 7.58 -11.01
CA ALA A 129 10.54 7.16 -10.55
C ALA A 129 11.56 8.10 -11.13
N SER A 130 12.50 8.51 -10.40
CA SER A 130 13.49 9.43 -10.96
C SER A 130 14.84 8.82 -11.10
#